data_268693efba64ca920246c4de0a60c97a
#
_entry.id   268693efba64ca920246c4de0a60c97a
#
_cell.length_a   1.000
_cell.length_b   1.000
_cell.length_c   1.000
_cell.angle_alpha   90.00
_cell.angle_beta   90.00
_cell.angle_gamma   90.00
#
_symmetry.space_group_name_H-M   'P 1'
#
loop_
_entity.id
_entity.type
_entity.pdbx_description
1 polymer ?
#
loop_
_entity_poly.entity_id
_entity_poly.type
_entity_poly.pdbx_seq_one_letter_code
_entity_poly.pdbx_strand_id
1 'polypeptide(L)'
;MSLDDQGVASFLTDVLIVEDDPTQAEELACYLRRARLRVEATVSGSLAIHTVARLRPKVALIDYNLPDLDGVTVAERIKRLSPGTAMIVMSGRIDRLSDHTLANTGIFTFMNKPVALGPLRSAVLTLIRTTTRTGLPPPLPKKRLLPLSFGSFSLT
;
A
#
# COMPACT_ATOMS: atom_id res chain seq x y z
N MET A 1 21.98 -5.16 -6.41
CA MET A 1 21.63 -5.47 -5.39
C MET A 1 22.32 -5.65 -4.43
N SER A 2 22.25 -5.46 -3.52
CA SER A 2 23.08 -5.63 -2.64
C SER A 2 22.48 -6.08 -1.47
N LEU A 3 22.94 -7.08 -1.12
CA LEU A 3 22.88 -7.46 0.16
C LEU A 3 23.89 -6.76 0.82
N ASP A 4 23.54 -6.09 1.80
CA ASP A 4 24.53 -5.68 2.68
C ASP A 4 25.10 -6.93 3.24
N ASP A 5 26.32 -6.87 3.48
CA ASP A 5 27.09 -7.98 3.91
C ASP A 5 26.62 -8.60 5.18
N GLN A 6 25.73 -7.98 5.86
CA GLN A 6 25.22 -8.53 7.09
C GLN A 6 23.92 -9.26 6.88
N GLY A 7 23.53 -9.44 5.64
CA GLY A 7 22.29 -10.14 5.36
C GLY A 7 21.05 -9.38 5.78
N VAL A 8 21.19 -8.12 6.07
CA VAL A 8 20.03 -7.29 6.39
C VAL A 8 19.36 -6.97 5.07
N ALA A 9 18.16 -7.42 4.90
CA ALA A 9 17.41 -7.11 3.71
C ALA A 9 17.20 -5.62 3.65
N SER A 10 17.89 -4.96 2.76
CA SER A 10 17.60 -3.57 2.55
C SER A 10 16.35 -3.51 1.69
N PHE A 11 15.44 -2.65 2.06
CA PHE A 11 14.26 -2.42 1.25
C PHE A 11 14.73 -1.71 -0.03
N LEU A 12 14.68 -2.44 -1.12
CA LEU A 12 15.09 -1.87 -2.41
C LEU A 12 14.02 -0.96 -2.98
N THR A 13 12.80 -1.07 -2.50
CA THR A 13 11.66 -0.32 -2.99
C THR A 13 10.92 0.29 -1.83
N ASP A 14 10.56 1.55 -1.96
CA ASP A 14 9.78 2.21 -0.92
C ASP A 14 8.31 1.89 -1.09
N VAL A 15 7.81 2.00 -2.31
CA VAL A 15 6.37 1.82 -2.58
C VAL A 15 6.18 0.89 -3.77
N LEU A 16 5.32 -0.10 -3.60
CA LEU A 16 4.84 -0.93 -4.70
C LEU A 16 3.40 -0.52 -4.99
N ILE A 17 3.11 -0.18 -6.23
CA ILE A 17 1.76 0.13 -6.67
C ILE A 17 1.22 -1.09 -7.40
N VAL A 18 0.02 -1.53 -7.02
CA VAL A 18 -0.67 -2.65 -7.66
C VAL A 18 -1.93 -2.08 -8.30
N GLU A 19 -1.87 -1.85 -9.59
CA GLU A 19 -2.92 -1.16 -10.34
C GLU A 19 -2.90 -1.64 -11.79
N ASP A 20 -4.00 -2.15 -12.27
CA ASP A 20 -4.05 -2.69 -13.64
C ASP A 20 -4.20 -1.62 -14.72
N ASP A 21 -4.65 -0.42 -14.36
CA ASP A 21 -4.74 0.68 -15.31
C ASP A 21 -3.38 1.38 -15.37
N PRO A 22 -2.66 1.30 -16.49
CA PRO A 22 -1.32 1.87 -16.56
C PRO A 22 -1.29 3.38 -16.40
N THR A 23 -2.35 4.08 -16.79
CA THR A 23 -2.41 5.53 -16.62
C THR A 23 -2.50 5.89 -15.14
N GLN A 24 -3.38 5.22 -14.41
CA GLN A 24 -3.51 5.47 -12.98
C GLN A 24 -2.23 5.08 -12.23
N ALA A 25 -1.64 3.95 -12.60
CA ALA A 25 -0.39 3.53 -11.98
C ALA A 25 0.71 4.55 -12.19
N GLU A 26 0.81 5.08 -13.42
CA GLU A 26 1.86 6.03 -13.73
C GLU A 26 1.64 7.38 -13.03
N GLU A 27 0.41 7.82 -12.92
CA GLU A 27 0.11 9.06 -12.20
C GLU A 27 0.53 8.97 -10.74
N LEU A 28 0.19 7.86 -10.10
CA LEU A 28 0.57 7.64 -8.71
C LEU A 28 2.09 7.53 -8.58
N ALA A 29 2.72 6.78 -9.47
CA ALA A 29 4.16 6.59 -9.43
C ALA A 29 4.90 7.91 -9.61
N CYS A 30 4.50 8.70 -10.59
CA CYS A 30 5.12 10.00 -10.83
C CYS A 30 5.01 10.91 -9.63
N TYR A 31 3.83 10.96 -9.05
CA TYR A 31 3.59 11.82 -7.91
C TYR A 31 4.47 11.43 -6.72
N LEU A 32 4.56 10.14 -6.44
CA LEU A 32 5.36 9.66 -5.32
C LEU A 32 6.85 9.76 -5.59
N ARG A 33 7.28 9.59 -6.83
CA ARG A 33 8.70 9.77 -7.19
C ARG A 33 9.17 11.20 -6.97
N ARG A 34 8.26 12.16 -7.09
CA ARG A 34 8.60 13.55 -6.80
C ARG A 34 8.94 13.76 -5.33
N ALA A 35 8.48 12.86 -4.46
CA ALA A 35 8.85 12.89 -3.06
C ALA A 35 10.12 12.06 -2.80
N ARG A 36 10.85 11.73 -3.86
CA ARG A 36 12.11 10.99 -3.82
C ARG A 36 11.95 9.55 -3.32
N LEU A 37 10.79 8.98 -3.58
CA LEU A 37 10.54 7.60 -3.23
C LEU A 37 10.88 6.68 -4.40
N ARG A 38 11.37 5.50 -4.09
CA ARG A 38 11.61 4.46 -5.09
C ARG A 38 10.30 3.70 -5.27
N VAL A 39 9.72 3.80 -6.45
CA VAL A 39 8.39 3.27 -6.72
C VAL A 39 8.44 2.27 -7.85
N GLU A 40 7.83 1.11 -7.62
CA GLU A 40 7.64 0.09 -8.64
C GLU A 40 6.14 -0.12 -8.80
N ALA A 41 5.72 -0.58 -9.96
CA ALA A 41 4.31 -0.82 -10.23
C ALA A 41 4.13 -2.20 -10.86
N THR A 42 3.04 -2.87 -10.47
CA THR A 42 2.63 -4.14 -11.08
C THR A 42 1.18 -4.04 -11.50
N VAL A 43 0.79 -4.84 -12.48
CA VAL A 43 -0.53 -4.73 -13.09
C VAL A 43 -1.54 -5.76 -12.61
N SER A 44 -1.13 -6.67 -11.74
CA SER A 44 -2.04 -7.72 -11.26
C SER A 44 -1.68 -8.14 -9.85
N GLY A 45 -2.62 -8.79 -9.18
CA GLY A 45 -2.40 -9.30 -7.84
C GLY A 45 -1.33 -10.38 -7.79
N SER A 46 -1.32 -11.28 -8.76
CA SER A 46 -0.33 -12.35 -8.82
C SER A 46 1.07 -11.81 -8.97
N LEU A 47 1.25 -10.83 -9.85
CA LEU A 47 2.56 -10.20 -10.01
C LEU A 47 2.99 -9.46 -8.76
N ALA A 48 2.04 -8.82 -8.07
CA ALA A 48 2.33 -8.12 -6.84
C ALA A 48 2.86 -9.07 -5.76
N ILE A 49 2.19 -10.20 -5.59
CA ILE A 49 2.58 -11.19 -4.60
C ILE A 49 4.00 -11.69 -4.89
N HIS A 50 4.28 -11.96 -6.17
CA HIS A 50 5.60 -12.41 -6.59
C HIS A 50 6.67 -11.34 -6.36
N THR A 51 6.33 -10.10 -6.69
CA THR A 51 7.23 -8.96 -6.58
C THR A 51 7.55 -8.63 -5.12
N VAL A 52 6.57 -8.71 -4.24
CA VAL A 52 6.75 -8.41 -2.83
C VAL A 52 7.77 -9.33 -2.18
N ALA A 53 7.74 -10.61 -2.53
CA ALA A 53 8.68 -11.56 -1.96
C ALA A 53 10.13 -11.18 -2.28
N ARG A 54 10.32 -10.56 -3.43
CA ARG A 54 11.65 -10.18 -3.91
C ARG A 54 12.08 -8.78 -3.47
N LEU A 55 11.17 -7.82 -3.58
CA LEU A 55 11.50 -6.41 -3.34
C LEU A 55 11.25 -5.93 -1.92
N ARG A 56 10.40 -6.59 -1.18
CA ARG A 56 10.03 -6.23 0.20
C ARG A 56 9.77 -4.74 0.36
N PRO A 57 8.77 -4.19 -0.34
CA PRO A 57 8.50 -2.76 -0.26
C PRO A 57 8.05 -2.36 1.15
N LYS A 58 8.28 -1.11 1.50
CA LYS A 58 7.84 -0.60 2.79
C LYS A 58 6.33 -0.38 2.81
N VAL A 59 5.78 0.04 1.68
CA VAL A 59 4.34 0.28 1.54
C VAL A 59 3.85 -0.32 0.23
N ALA A 60 2.69 -0.95 0.24
CA ALA A 60 2.02 -1.38 -0.98
C ALA A 60 0.70 -0.64 -1.11
N LEU A 61 0.46 -0.04 -2.27
CA LEU A 61 -0.80 0.61 -2.62
C LEU A 61 -1.53 -0.33 -3.55
N ILE A 62 -2.66 -0.84 -3.14
CA ILE A 62 -3.32 -1.93 -3.83
C ILE A 62 -4.72 -1.52 -4.29
N ASP A 63 -4.99 -1.61 -5.59
CA ASP A 63 -6.34 -1.42 -6.09
C ASP A 63 -7.18 -2.60 -5.63
N TYR A 64 -8.36 -2.33 -5.13
CA TYR A 64 -9.27 -3.39 -4.71
C TYR A 64 -9.69 -4.24 -5.90
N ASN A 65 -9.96 -3.63 -7.05
CA ASN A 65 -10.45 -4.32 -8.22
C ASN A 65 -9.31 -4.63 -9.20
N LEU A 66 -8.70 -5.78 -9.02
CA LEU A 66 -7.66 -6.24 -9.93
C LEU A 66 -8.23 -7.34 -10.82
N PRO A 67 -7.62 -7.60 -11.96
CA PRO A 67 -8.18 -8.57 -12.91
C PRO A 67 -8.21 -10.02 -12.42
N ASP A 68 -7.30 -10.38 -11.53
CA ASP A 68 -7.14 -11.76 -11.08
C ASP A 68 -7.54 -12.00 -9.63
N LEU A 69 -7.34 -11.03 -8.75
CA LEU A 69 -7.63 -11.17 -7.33
C LEU A 69 -8.18 -9.85 -6.80
N ASP A 70 -8.99 -9.90 -5.76
CA ASP A 70 -9.37 -8.65 -5.12
C ASP A 70 -8.24 -8.14 -4.22
N GLY A 71 -8.26 -6.85 -3.95
CA GLY A 71 -7.18 -6.21 -3.21
C GLY A 71 -7.01 -6.71 -1.78
N VAL A 72 -8.08 -7.18 -1.14
CA VAL A 72 -8.00 -7.71 0.21
C VAL A 72 -7.28 -9.06 0.21
N THR A 73 -7.58 -9.91 -0.76
CA THR A 73 -6.89 -11.19 -0.91
C THR A 73 -5.40 -10.97 -1.17
N VAL A 74 -5.07 -9.99 -2.01
CA VAL A 74 -3.67 -9.64 -2.27
C VAL A 74 -3.01 -9.19 -0.98
N ALA A 75 -3.66 -8.33 -0.21
CA ALA A 75 -3.12 -7.82 1.05
C ALA A 75 -2.85 -8.94 2.05
N GLU A 76 -3.76 -9.90 2.17
CA GLU A 76 -3.58 -11.03 3.06
C GLU A 76 -2.35 -11.84 2.70
N ARG A 77 -2.14 -12.07 1.43
CA ARG A 77 -0.99 -12.83 0.96
C ARG A 77 0.32 -12.07 1.16
N ILE A 78 0.28 -10.77 0.89
CA ILE A 78 1.45 -9.91 1.12
C ILE A 78 1.83 -9.92 2.60
N LYS A 79 0.85 -9.86 3.48
CA LYS A 79 1.11 -9.87 4.91
C LYS A 79 1.89 -11.11 5.33
N ARG A 80 1.58 -12.26 4.74
CA ARG A 80 2.28 -13.50 5.07
C ARG A 80 3.70 -13.52 4.52
N LEU A 81 3.89 -12.98 3.33
CA LEU A 81 5.20 -13.02 2.66
C LEU A 81 6.13 -11.91 3.12
N SER A 82 5.60 -10.77 3.47
CA SER A 82 6.38 -9.61 3.86
C SER A 82 5.67 -8.86 4.98
N PRO A 83 5.73 -9.38 6.20
CA PRO A 83 5.02 -8.76 7.33
C PRO A 83 5.41 -7.32 7.59
N GLY A 84 6.57 -6.90 7.12
CA GLY A 84 7.02 -5.52 7.29
C GLY A 84 6.43 -4.53 6.29
N THR A 85 5.66 -5.01 5.30
CA THR A 85 5.06 -4.12 4.31
C THR A 85 3.73 -3.60 4.83
N ALA A 86 3.60 -2.28 4.92
CA ALA A 86 2.33 -1.64 5.28
C ALA A 86 1.46 -1.55 4.03
N MET A 87 0.17 -1.71 4.17
CA MET A 87 -0.71 -1.77 3.01
C MET A 87 -1.85 -0.77 3.06
N ILE A 88 -2.11 -0.14 1.93
CA ILE A 88 -3.25 0.75 1.73
C ILE A 88 -4.03 0.19 0.54
N VAL A 89 -5.33 0.00 0.70
CA VAL A 89 -6.17 -0.48 -0.39
C VAL A 89 -7.02 0.67 -0.91
N MET A 90 -7.04 0.83 -2.22
CA MET A 90 -7.78 1.89 -2.90
C MET A 90 -9.04 1.29 -3.52
N SER A 91 -10.18 1.88 -3.27
CA SER A 91 -11.44 1.35 -3.78
C SER A 91 -12.46 2.45 -4.03
N GLY A 92 -13.27 2.28 -5.06
CA GLY A 92 -14.40 3.17 -5.30
C GLY A 92 -15.62 2.84 -4.44
N ARG A 93 -15.57 1.73 -3.70
CA ARG A 93 -16.73 1.23 -2.96
C ARG A 93 -16.36 0.84 -1.53
N ILE A 94 -15.73 1.75 -0.81
CA ILE A 94 -15.31 1.47 0.56
C ILE A 94 -16.47 1.15 1.48
N ASP A 95 -17.63 1.73 1.21
CA ASP A 95 -18.83 1.49 1.99
C ASP A 95 -19.25 0.02 2.03
N ARG A 96 -18.77 -0.77 1.08
CA ARG A 96 -19.11 -2.20 1.02
C ARG A 96 -18.13 -3.10 1.74
N LEU A 97 -17.05 -2.52 2.26
CA LEU A 97 -16.05 -3.30 2.96
C LEU A 97 -16.39 -3.35 4.45
N SER A 98 -16.45 -4.53 5.00
CA SER A 98 -16.82 -4.70 6.40
C SER A 98 -15.62 -4.57 7.31
N ASP A 99 -15.86 -4.25 8.56
CA ASP A 99 -14.79 -4.15 9.55
C ASP A 99 -14.10 -5.49 9.75
N HIS A 100 -14.81 -6.59 9.54
CA HIS A 100 -14.22 -7.92 9.64
C HIS A 100 -13.15 -8.13 8.57
N THR A 101 -13.30 -7.47 7.44
CA THR A 101 -12.35 -7.57 6.36
C THR A 101 -10.99 -7.02 6.77
N LEU A 102 -10.98 -6.08 7.71
CA LEU A 102 -9.74 -5.44 8.14
C LEU A 102 -8.96 -6.23 9.16
N ALA A 103 -9.66 -7.02 9.97
CA ALA A 103 -9.08 -7.58 11.18
C ALA A 103 -7.86 -8.48 10.96
N ASN A 104 -7.80 -9.21 9.87
CA ASN A 104 -6.73 -10.17 9.65
C ASN A 104 -5.94 -9.95 8.37
N THR A 105 -6.10 -8.81 7.74
CA THR A 105 -5.53 -8.57 6.43
C THR A 105 -4.20 -7.83 6.45
N GLY A 106 -3.91 -7.13 7.54
CA GLY A 106 -2.74 -6.28 7.60
C GLY A 106 -2.91 -4.96 6.86
N ILE A 107 -4.11 -4.65 6.39
CA ILE A 107 -4.38 -3.39 5.71
C ILE A 107 -4.43 -2.27 6.74
N PHE A 108 -3.61 -1.24 6.53
CA PHE A 108 -3.58 -0.10 7.42
C PHE A 108 -4.81 0.77 7.25
N THR A 109 -5.18 1.07 6.01
CA THR A 109 -6.37 1.87 5.73
C THR A 109 -6.84 1.68 4.30
N PHE A 110 -8.06 2.14 4.04
CA PHE A 110 -8.61 2.19 2.69
C PHE A 110 -8.69 3.64 2.24
N MET A 111 -8.53 3.86 0.96
CA MET A 111 -8.70 5.19 0.36
C MET A 111 -9.71 5.13 -0.76
N ASN A 112 -10.56 6.15 -0.83
CA ASN A 112 -11.55 6.24 -1.90
C ASN A 112 -10.88 6.59 -3.23
N LYS A 113 -11.37 6.01 -4.29
CA LYS A 113 -11.02 6.44 -5.65
C LYS A 113 -12.07 7.45 -6.14
N PRO A 114 -11.68 8.51 -6.81
CA PRO A 114 -10.32 8.89 -7.18
C PRO A 114 -9.50 9.28 -5.96
N VAL A 115 -8.25 8.87 -5.95
CA VAL A 115 -7.40 9.04 -4.78
C VAL A 115 -6.93 10.48 -4.64
N ALA A 116 -7.10 11.04 -3.45
CA ALA A 116 -6.58 12.37 -3.15
C ALA A 116 -5.07 12.27 -2.90
N LEU A 117 -4.28 12.86 -3.78
CA LEU A 117 -2.84 12.65 -3.80
C LEU A 117 -2.11 13.19 -2.58
N GLY A 118 -2.54 14.34 -2.07
CA GLY A 118 -1.93 14.91 -0.86
C GLY A 118 -2.05 13.99 0.35
N PRO A 119 -3.27 13.59 0.72
CA PRO A 119 -3.48 12.64 1.80
C PRO A 119 -2.75 11.31 1.57
N LEU A 120 -2.72 10.82 0.33
CA LEU A 120 -2.01 9.60 0.01
C LEU A 120 -0.52 9.74 0.31
N ARG A 121 0.09 10.80 -0.15
CA ARG A 121 1.51 11.04 0.09
C ARG A 121 1.80 11.12 1.58
N SER A 122 0.97 11.83 2.34
CA SER A 122 1.15 11.96 3.79
C SER A 122 1.08 10.60 4.47
N ALA A 123 0.11 9.77 4.09
CA ALA A 123 -0.03 8.44 4.65
C ALA A 123 1.18 7.57 4.32
N VAL A 124 1.61 7.58 3.08
CA VAL A 124 2.75 6.79 2.62
C VAL A 124 4.02 7.20 3.39
N LEU A 125 4.29 8.49 3.49
CA LEU A 125 5.48 8.96 4.18
C LEU A 125 5.47 8.60 5.67
N THR A 126 4.31 8.69 6.30
CA THR A 126 4.16 8.30 7.69
C THR A 126 4.44 6.81 7.88
N LEU A 127 3.88 5.98 7.02
CA LEU A 127 4.07 4.54 7.09
C LEU A 127 5.53 4.15 6.84
N ILE A 128 6.19 4.81 5.89
CA ILE A 128 7.59 4.55 5.61
C ILE A 128 8.45 4.87 6.83
N ARG A 129 8.23 6.01 7.47
CA ARG A 129 8.98 6.39 8.66
C ARG A 129 8.79 5.40 9.80
N THR A 130 7.58 4.96 10.01
CA THR A 130 7.28 4.01 11.07
C THR A 130 7.93 2.66 10.79
N THR A 131 7.76 2.17 9.58
CA THR A 131 8.33 0.89 9.18
C THR A 131 9.84 0.90 9.25
N THR A 132 10.46 1.99 8.87
CA THR A 132 11.92 2.11 8.91
C THR A 132 12.43 2.04 10.35
N ARG A 133 11.69 2.62 11.29
CA ARG A 133 12.11 2.63 12.69
C ARG A 133 11.92 1.30 13.40
N THR A 134 10.87 0.61 13.09
CA THR A 134 10.49 -0.59 13.83
C THR A 134 10.63 -1.88 13.05
N GLY A 135 10.81 -1.79 11.75
CA GLY A 135 10.82 -2.97 10.88
C GLY A 135 9.43 -3.55 10.66
N LEU A 136 8.42 -2.95 11.25
CA LEU A 136 7.04 -3.42 11.11
C LEU A 136 6.12 -2.23 10.88
N PRO A 137 5.02 -2.40 10.18
CA PRO A 137 4.07 -1.33 10.01
C PRO A 137 3.40 -1.00 11.34
N PRO A 138 2.82 0.17 11.47
CA PRO A 138 2.13 0.53 12.70
C PRO A 138 0.94 -0.38 12.92
N PRO A 139 0.50 -0.53 14.16
CA PRO A 139 -0.69 -1.33 14.42
C PRO A 139 -1.91 -0.69 13.77
N LEU A 140 -2.87 -1.52 13.45
CA LEU A 140 -4.11 -1.04 12.87
C LEU A 140 -4.82 -0.10 13.84
N PRO A 141 -5.47 0.93 13.33
CA PRO A 141 -6.27 1.80 14.17
C PRO A 141 -7.33 1.01 14.93
N LYS A 142 -7.53 1.38 16.16
CA LYS A 142 -8.51 0.67 16.98
C LYS A 142 -9.94 1.03 16.62
N LYS A 143 -10.12 2.17 15.99
CA LYS A 143 -11.44 2.60 15.59
C LYS A 143 -11.67 2.25 14.15
N ARG A 144 -12.93 2.23 13.78
CA ARG A 144 -13.28 2.04 12.40
C ARG A 144 -12.47 2.97 11.52
N LEU A 145 -11.95 2.43 10.45
CA LEU A 145 -11.16 3.21 9.53
C LEU A 145 -12.04 4.12 8.69
N LEU A 146 -11.60 5.34 8.56
CA LEU A 146 -12.25 6.28 7.67
C LEU A 146 -11.37 6.44 6.45
N PRO A 147 -11.98 6.60 5.28
CA PRO A 147 -11.20 6.80 4.07
C PRO A 147 -10.40 8.08 4.17
N LEU A 148 -9.11 7.97 3.95
CA LEU A 148 -8.26 9.15 4.03
C LEU A 148 -8.61 10.21 3.00
N SER A 149 -9.10 9.79 1.88
CA SER A 149 -9.51 10.73 0.86
C SER A 149 -10.63 11.63 1.29
N PHE A 150 -11.33 11.25 2.32
CA PHE A 150 -12.38 11.88 2.77
C PHE A 150 -12.06 13.09 3.41
N GLY A 151 -10.99 13.09 4.08
CA GLY A 151 -10.53 14.22 4.76
C GLY A 151 -10.58 15.41 3.97
N SER A 152 -10.46 15.17 2.78
CA SER A 152 -10.43 16.31 1.98
C SER A 152 -11.72 16.98 2.02
N PHE A 153 -12.70 16.39 2.48
CA PHE A 153 -13.77 17.04 2.37
C PHE A 153 -14.03 17.72 3.42
N SER A 154 -13.28 17.66 3.85
CA SER A 154 -13.29 18.50 4.63
C SER A 154 -13.90 19.62 4.41
N LEU A 155 -14.17 19.50 3.86
CA LEU A 155 -14.56 20.15 3.74
C LEU A 155 -15.18 20.62 4.17
N THR A 156 -15.32 20.62 4.45
CA THR A 156 -15.87 21.07 4.84
C THR A 156 -15.91 21.57 5.40
#